data_4e0d4a8654d7709587480ae89f123397
#
_entry.id   4e0d4a8654d7709587480ae89f123397
#
_cell.length_a   1.000
_cell.length_b   1.000
_cell.length_c   1.000
_cell.angle_alpha   90.00
_cell.angle_beta   90.00
_cell.angle_gamma   90.00
#
_symmetry.space_group_name_H-M   'P 1'
#
loop_
_entity.id
_entity.type
_entity.pdbx_description
1 polymer ?
#
loop_
_entity_poly.entity_id
_entity_poly.type
_entity_poly.pdbx_seq_one_letter_code
_entity_poly.pdbx_strand_id
1 'polypeptide(L)'
;YTLLVCAETMGTYRTMNICDLGYDDFTVISPLVGDPKVLVVGKDSKYNTLQELLDAIKENPGKITMSHSGPGGSGHNQGLVLKELGYEVAMTSFDSGNDALLGVIGGQVDFTNPNISTLGGYIESGDVKPLAVFSDKRMDAYPDIPAFTETVPEAEKYLNIPYTLLSFVVNNDTPQEVVDVLKAASEKVFADPEWTEFVKQNAADPVYDEYKDDASIQAFYDNWKSVICWLQYDNGVAEKSPEEFGIKRIGE
;
A
#
# COMPACT_ATOMS: atom_id res chain seq x y z
N TYR A 1 12.10 26.03 -6.92
CA TYR A 1 10.97 25.13 -6.76
C TYR A 1 11.47 23.80 -6.18
N THR A 2 10.62 23.12 -5.44
CA THR A 2 10.95 21.80 -4.86
C THR A 2 9.99 20.77 -5.45
N LEU A 3 10.53 19.72 -6.05
CA LEU A 3 9.79 18.53 -6.46
C LEU A 3 9.91 17.49 -5.33
N LEU A 4 8.78 17.04 -4.80
CA LEU A 4 8.71 16.02 -3.76
C LEU A 4 8.27 14.70 -4.39
N VAL A 5 8.99 13.63 -4.07
CA VAL A 5 8.52 12.25 -4.27
C VAL A 5 7.87 11.82 -2.97
N CYS A 6 6.63 11.41 -3.02
CA CYS A 6 5.89 10.97 -1.84
C CYS A 6 5.04 9.74 -2.12
N ALA A 7 4.72 9.03 -1.05
CA ALA A 7 3.73 7.97 -1.06
C ALA A 7 2.35 8.51 -0.69
N GLU A 8 1.31 7.73 -0.91
CA GLU A 8 -0.10 8.02 -0.61
C GLU A 8 -0.37 8.36 0.87
N THR A 9 0.51 7.93 1.79
CA THR A 9 0.35 8.13 3.24
C THR A 9 0.24 9.59 3.68
N MET A 10 0.68 10.55 2.85
CA MET A 10 0.45 11.98 3.10
C MET A 10 -1.05 12.31 3.24
N GLY A 11 -1.93 11.52 2.65
CA GLY A 11 -3.38 11.64 2.80
C GLY A 11 -3.90 11.43 4.23
N THR A 12 -3.12 10.80 5.12
CA THR A 12 -3.50 10.52 6.52
C THR A 12 -2.85 11.47 7.54
N TYR A 13 -1.96 12.37 7.14
CA TYR A 13 -1.16 13.17 8.09
C TYR A 13 -2.03 14.02 9.02
N ARG A 14 -3.11 14.63 8.51
CA ARG A 14 -4.03 15.43 9.31
C ARG A 14 -4.82 14.59 10.31
N THR A 15 -5.37 13.45 9.89
CA THR A 15 -6.15 12.54 10.75
C THR A 15 -5.27 11.88 11.80
N MET A 16 -4.03 11.55 11.45
CA MET A 16 -3.01 11.00 12.37
C MET A 16 -2.38 12.06 13.27
N ASN A 17 -2.75 13.33 13.12
CA ASN A 17 -2.17 14.46 13.86
C ASN A 17 -0.63 14.60 13.73
N ILE A 18 -0.09 14.19 12.58
CA ILE A 18 1.36 14.28 12.28
C ILE A 18 1.73 15.72 11.92
N CYS A 19 0.97 16.33 10.99
CA CYS A 19 1.08 17.74 10.61
C CYS A 19 -0.19 18.19 9.88
N ASP A 20 -0.34 19.50 9.65
CA ASP A 20 -1.49 20.09 8.97
C ASP A 20 -1.40 20.03 7.42
N LEU A 21 -0.46 19.25 6.87
CA LEU A 21 -0.34 19.04 5.44
C LEU A 21 -1.10 17.80 4.99
N GLY A 22 -1.63 17.85 3.77
CA GLY A 22 -2.29 16.76 3.09
C GLY A 22 -2.13 16.92 1.58
N TYR A 23 -2.68 16.02 0.79
CA TYR A 23 -2.61 16.12 -0.68
C TYR A 23 -3.22 17.42 -1.24
N ASP A 24 -4.20 18.00 -0.53
CA ASP A 24 -4.85 19.25 -0.95
C ASP A 24 -3.91 20.47 -0.94
N ASP A 25 -2.73 20.36 -0.29
CA ASP A 25 -1.69 21.40 -0.26
C ASP A 25 -0.70 21.29 -1.42
N PHE A 26 -0.85 20.27 -2.26
CA PHE A 26 0.08 19.96 -3.35
C PHE A 26 -0.64 19.76 -4.68
N THR A 27 0.03 20.16 -5.74
CA THR A 27 -0.34 19.79 -7.12
C THR A 27 0.39 18.52 -7.48
N VAL A 28 -0.34 17.47 -7.82
CA VAL A 28 0.23 16.21 -8.30
C VAL A 28 0.71 16.41 -9.73
N ILE A 29 2.00 16.25 -9.95
CA ILE A 29 2.59 16.29 -11.28
C ILE A 29 2.29 15.01 -12.03
N SER A 30 2.56 13.88 -11.40
CA SER A 30 2.24 12.57 -11.94
C SER A 30 2.29 11.50 -10.86
N PRO A 31 1.34 10.55 -10.86
CA PRO A 31 1.57 9.23 -10.29
C PRO A 31 2.69 8.55 -11.07
N LEU A 32 3.54 7.80 -10.38
CA LEU A 32 4.69 7.12 -10.97
C LEU A 32 4.43 5.63 -11.13
N VAL A 33 4.37 4.97 -10.01
CA VAL A 33 4.18 3.52 -9.93
C VAL A 33 3.39 3.15 -8.67
N GLY A 34 2.62 2.08 -8.75
CA GLY A 34 2.17 1.31 -7.60
C GLY A 34 3.24 0.30 -7.21
N ASP A 35 3.41 0.08 -5.91
CA ASP A 35 4.31 -0.95 -5.36
C ASP A 35 3.47 -1.98 -4.59
N PRO A 36 3.00 -3.04 -5.26
CA PRO A 36 2.08 -4.01 -4.68
C PRO A 36 2.66 -4.65 -3.42
N LYS A 37 1.78 -4.95 -2.48
CA LYS A 37 2.13 -5.67 -1.26
C LYS A 37 1.79 -7.14 -1.38
N VAL A 38 2.70 -7.98 -0.87
CA VAL A 38 2.55 -9.43 -0.90
C VAL A 38 2.61 -9.97 0.53
N LEU A 39 1.57 -10.69 0.92
CA LEU A 39 1.54 -11.40 2.19
C LEU A 39 2.45 -12.62 2.10
N VAL A 40 3.46 -12.66 2.98
CA VAL A 40 4.48 -13.70 2.97
C VAL A 40 4.69 -14.32 4.35
N VAL A 41 5.09 -15.58 4.35
CA VAL A 41 5.58 -16.30 5.52
C VAL A 41 7.02 -16.76 5.29
N GLY A 42 7.75 -17.08 6.36
CA GLY A 42 9.10 -17.67 6.24
C GLY A 42 9.09 -19.04 5.59
N LYS A 43 10.21 -19.46 5.00
CA LYS A 43 10.35 -20.75 4.29
C LYS A 43 9.94 -21.96 5.11
N ASP A 44 10.23 -21.92 6.42
CA ASP A 44 9.96 -23.03 7.36
C ASP A 44 8.57 -22.93 7.99
N SER A 45 7.75 -21.94 7.59
CA SER A 45 6.38 -21.81 8.06
C SER A 45 5.55 -23.04 7.72
N LYS A 46 4.65 -23.42 8.61
CA LYS A 46 3.67 -24.50 8.37
C LYS A 46 2.58 -24.10 7.38
N TYR A 47 2.41 -22.80 7.11
CA TYR A 47 1.41 -22.29 6.18
C TYR A 47 1.97 -22.26 4.75
N ASN A 48 1.23 -22.80 3.79
CA ASN A 48 1.61 -22.85 2.37
C ASN A 48 0.59 -22.13 1.47
N THR A 49 -0.57 -21.79 2.02
CA THR A 49 -1.63 -21.05 1.32
C THR A 49 -2.19 -19.94 2.22
N LEU A 50 -2.80 -18.92 1.59
CA LEU A 50 -3.51 -17.89 2.34
C LEU A 50 -4.62 -18.49 3.21
N GLN A 51 -5.38 -19.48 2.69
CA GLN A 51 -6.46 -20.13 3.42
C GLN A 51 -5.96 -20.78 4.72
N GLU A 52 -4.85 -21.52 4.67
CA GLU A 52 -4.28 -22.16 5.87
C GLU A 52 -3.89 -21.13 6.94
N LEU A 53 -3.32 -19.98 6.54
CA LEU A 53 -2.98 -18.91 7.47
C LEU A 53 -4.26 -18.29 8.07
N LEU A 54 -5.26 -17.97 7.23
CA LEU A 54 -6.50 -17.35 7.68
C LEU A 54 -7.31 -18.28 8.61
N ASP A 55 -7.33 -19.58 8.34
CA ASP A 55 -7.97 -20.57 9.21
C ASP A 55 -7.27 -20.62 10.57
N ALA A 56 -5.93 -20.63 10.57
CA ALA A 56 -5.16 -20.59 11.81
C ALA A 56 -5.40 -19.30 12.63
N ILE A 57 -5.57 -18.15 11.96
CA ILE A 57 -5.91 -16.90 12.64
C ILE A 57 -7.31 -17.00 13.27
N LYS A 58 -8.31 -17.55 12.56
CA LYS A 58 -9.66 -17.73 13.10
C LYS A 58 -9.71 -18.69 14.28
N GLU A 59 -8.93 -19.77 14.22
CA GLU A 59 -8.83 -20.74 15.33
C GLU A 59 -8.09 -20.18 16.55
N ASN A 60 -7.21 -19.20 16.35
CA ASN A 60 -6.35 -18.63 17.38
C ASN A 60 -6.37 -17.10 17.37
N PRO A 61 -7.50 -16.43 17.64
CA PRO A 61 -7.61 -14.98 17.57
C PRO A 61 -6.56 -14.27 18.42
N GLY A 62 -5.86 -13.30 17.82
CA GLY A 62 -4.84 -12.49 18.48
C GLY A 62 -3.55 -13.23 18.87
N LYS A 63 -3.32 -14.47 18.38
CA LYS A 63 -2.09 -15.23 18.68
C LYS A 63 -1.14 -15.34 17.49
N ILE A 64 -1.65 -15.31 16.27
CA ILE A 64 -0.81 -15.29 15.07
C ILE A 64 -0.24 -13.87 14.92
N THR A 65 1.06 -13.78 14.77
CA THR A 65 1.79 -12.52 14.80
C THR A 65 2.06 -12.00 13.39
N MET A 66 1.81 -10.70 13.19
CA MET A 66 2.08 -9.97 11.94
C MET A 66 3.03 -8.81 12.19
N SER A 67 4.10 -8.68 11.42
CA SER A 67 4.98 -7.51 11.49
C SER A 67 4.59 -6.43 10.49
N HIS A 68 4.87 -5.16 10.85
CA HIS A 68 4.72 -3.98 10.01
C HIS A 68 5.75 -2.89 10.37
N SER A 69 5.92 -1.89 9.51
CA SER A 69 6.93 -0.82 9.64
C SER A 69 6.45 0.42 10.40
N GLY A 70 5.50 0.28 11.32
CA GLY A 70 5.02 1.37 12.17
C GLY A 70 3.53 1.68 11.98
N PRO A 71 2.92 2.39 12.96
CA PRO A 71 1.52 2.77 12.94
C PRO A 71 1.17 3.65 11.74
N GLY A 72 -0.01 3.44 11.15
CA GLY A 72 -0.52 4.23 10.02
C GLY A 72 0.11 3.91 8.66
N GLY A 73 1.22 3.18 8.63
CA GLY A 73 1.83 2.73 7.38
C GLY A 73 0.99 1.68 6.64
N SER A 74 1.28 1.48 5.35
CA SER A 74 0.51 0.57 4.49
C SER A 74 0.46 -0.87 5.03
N GLY A 75 1.55 -1.38 5.63
CA GLY A 75 1.57 -2.69 6.29
C GLY A 75 0.64 -2.76 7.49
N HIS A 76 0.60 -1.71 8.33
CA HIS A 76 -0.33 -1.63 9.44
C HIS A 76 -1.79 -1.59 8.97
N ASN A 77 -2.08 -0.77 7.94
CA ASN A 77 -3.43 -0.68 7.38
C ASN A 77 -3.96 -2.03 6.88
N GLN A 78 -3.10 -2.88 6.34
CA GLN A 78 -3.49 -4.24 5.93
C GLN A 78 -3.84 -5.12 7.13
N GLY A 79 -3.13 -4.99 8.26
CA GLY A 79 -3.52 -5.64 9.51
C GLY A 79 -4.89 -5.17 10.02
N LEU A 80 -5.21 -3.88 9.85
CA LEU A 80 -6.54 -3.34 10.18
C LEU A 80 -7.61 -3.90 9.24
N VAL A 81 -7.33 -4.05 7.94
CA VAL A 81 -8.26 -4.71 7.00
C VAL A 81 -8.50 -6.16 7.41
N LEU A 82 -7.47 -6.92 7.79
CA LEU A 82 -7.64 -8.28 8.31
C LEU A 82 -8.59 -8.29 9.52
N LYS A 83 -8.42 -7.35 10.44
CA LYS A 83 -9.28 -7.21 11.62
C LYS A 83 -10.73 -6.90 11.25
N GLU A 84 -10.99 -5.97 10.32
CA GLU A 84 -12.32 -5.65 9.80
C GLU A 84 -13.01 -6.85 9.11
N LEU A 85 -12.21 -7.76 8.55
CA LEU A 85 -12.68 -9.01 7.95
C LEU A 85 -12.82 -10.15 8.98
N GLY A 86 -12.61 -9.87 10.27
CA GLY A 86 -12.74 -10.84 11.36
C GLY A 86 -11.52 -11.74 11.57
N TYR A 87 -10.36 -11.32 11.08
CA TYR A 87 -9.08 -12.00 11.28
C TYR A 87 -8.24 -11.23 12.30
N GLU A 88 -8.36 -11.58 13.58
CA GLU A 88 -7.60 -10.91 14.66
C GLU A 88 -6.16 -11.42 14.72
N VAL A 89 -5.20 -10.53 14.44
CA VAL A 89 -3.76 -10.80 14.48
C VAL A 89 -3.07 -9.97 15.57
N ALA A 90 -1.97 -10.49 16.12
CA ALA A 90 -1.10 -9.73 17.02
C ALA A 90 -0.10 -8.92 16.17
N MET A 91 -0.33 -7.62 16.03
CA MET A 91 0.53 -6.74 15.24
C MET A 91 1.77 -6.32 16.03
N THR A 92 2.96 -6.40 15.41
CA THR A 92 4.25 -6.02 15.98
C THR A 92 4.94 -5.01 15.05
N SER A 93 5.29 -3.84 15.61
CA SER A 93 6.00 -2.79 14.89
C SER A 93 7.49 -3.04 14.84
N PHE A 94 8.11 -2.81 13.68
CA PHE A 94 9.55 -2.78 13.44
C PHE A 94 9.96 -1.41 12.90
N ASP A 95 11.25 -1.10 12.91
CA ASP A 95 11.77 0.21 12.50
C ASP A 95 11.66 0.46 10.98
N SER A 96 11.61 -0.61 10.19
CA SER A 96 11.45 -0.54 8.73
C SER A 96 10.70 -1.74 8.16
N GLY A 97 10.27 -1.64 6.90
CA GLY A 97 9.66 -2.76 6.18
C GLY A 97 10.63 -3.94 5.99
N ASN A 98 11.92 -3.64 5.80
CA ASN A 98 12.95 -4.66 5.69
C ASN A 98 13.17 -5.40 7.03
N ASP A 99 13.18 -4.66 8.15
CA ASP A 99 13.32 -5.29 9.49
C ASP A 99 12.08 -6.16 9.81
N ALA A 100 10.89 -5.71 9.40
CA ALA A 100 9.66 -6.49 9.52
C ALA A 100 9.74 -7.80 8.72
N LEU A 101 10.30 -7.77 7.51
CA LEU A 101 10.52 -8.96 6.68
C LEU A 101 11.58 -9.88 7.30
N LEU A 102 12.70 -9.34 7.77
CA LEU A 102 13.75 -10.11 8.45
C LEU A 102 13.22 -10.77 9.73
N GLY A 103 12.28 -10.13 10.44
CA GLY A 103 11.58 -10.72 11.59
C GLY A 103 10.82 -12.00 11.22
N VAL A 104 10.21 -12.07 10.05
CA VAL A 104 9.54 -13.27 9.53
C VAL A 104 10.55 -14.34 9.10
N ILE A 105 11.59 -13.95 8.37
CA ILE A 105 12.66 -14.87 7.94
C ILE A 105 13.35 -15.49 9.15
N GLY A 106 13.57 -14.71 10.21
CA GLY A 106 14.16 -15.16 11.48
C GLY A 106 13.19 -15.89 12.42
N GLY A 107 11.91 -16.06 12.05
CA GLY A 107 10.91 -16.76 12.86
C GLY A 107 10.47 -16.02 14.13
N GLN A 108 10.67 -14.69 14.21
CA GLN A 108 10.23 -13.86 15.34
C GLN A 108 8.72 -13.57 15.28
N VAL A 109 8.17 -13.53 14.09
CA VAL A 109 6.75 -13.33 13.79
C VAL A 109 6.30 -14.28 12.68
N ASP A 110 5.01 -14.58 12.60
CA ASP A 110 4.49 -15.58 11.69
C ASP A 110 4.46 -15.13 10.23
N PHE A 111 4.06 -13.87 9.96
CA PHE A 111 3.92 -13.33 8.61
C PHE A 111 4.10 -11.81 8.56
N THR A 112 4.25 -11.29 7.34
CA THR A 112 4.30 -9.86 7.02
C THR A 112 3.78 -9.61 5.61
N ASN A 113 3.71 -8.34 5.21
CA ASN A 113 3.23 -7.92 3.88
C ASN A 113 4.10 -6.78 3.31
N PRO A 114 5.36 -7.06 2.99
CA PRO A 114 6.26 -6.07 2.40
C PRO A 114 5.82 -5.70 0.97
N ASN A 115 6.40 -4.64 0.46
CA ASN A 115 6.29 -4.28 -0.95
C ASN A 115 7.03 -5.29 -1.82
N ILE A 116 6.52 -5.54 -3.03
CA ILE A 116 7.16 -6.49 -3.97
C ILE A 116 8.58 -6.06 -4.35
N SER A 117 8.83 -4.75 -4.46
CA SER A 117 10.16 -4.20 -4.72
C SER A 117 11.21 -4.65 -3.69
N THR A 118 10.79 -4.95 -2.46
CA THR A 118 11.67 -5.47 -1.40
C THR A 118 11.80 -7.00 -1.44
N LEU A 119 10.81 -7.69 -2.03
CA LEU A 119 10.65 -9.15 -1.93
C LEU A 119 11.40 -9.95 -2.99
N GLY A 120 11.65 -9.39 -4.19
CA GLY A 120 12.09 -10.16 -5.35
C GLY A 120 13.22 -11.15 -5.06
N GLY A 121 14.32 -10.66 -4.46
CA GLY A 121 15.45 -11.52 -4.11
C GLY A 121 15.15 -12.60 -3.07
N TYR A 122 14.22 -12.35 -2.14
CA TYR A 122 13.84 -13.34 -1.09
C TYR A 122 12.87 -14.41 -1.61
N ILE A 123 12.06 -14.07 -2.63
CA ILE A 123 11.25 -15.06 -3.35
C ILE A 123 12.17 -15.96 -4.17
N GLU A 124 13.13 -15.39 -4.92
CA GLU A 124 14.06 -16.13 -5.76
C GLU A 124 14.98 -17.04 -4.93
N SER A 125 15.46 -16.58 -3.78
CA SER A 125 16.26 -17.41 -2.85
C SER A 125 15.45 -18.48 -2.13
N GLY A 126 14.12 -18.36 -2.11
CA GLY A 126 13.23 -19.27 -1.38
C GLY A 126 13.24 -19.07 0.14
N ASP A 127 13.69 -17.90 0.63
CA ASP A 127 13.69 -17.60 2.07
C ASP A 127 12.29 -17.25 2.59
N VAL A 128 11.37 -16.88 1.70
CA VAL A 128 9.96 -16.64 2.00
C VAL A 128 9.05 -17.41 1.05
N LYS A 129 7.83 -17.68 1.50
CA LYS A 129 6.72 -18.23 0.70
C LYS A 129 5.67 -17.13 0.52
N PRO A 130 5.45 -16.61 -0.70
CA PRO A 130 4.36 -15.69 -0.96
C PRO A 130 3.02 -16.45 -0.92
N LEU A 131 2.04 -15.92 -0.19
CA LEU A 131 0.72 -16.53 -0.04
C LEU A 131 -0.35 -15.82 -0.87
N ALA A 132 -0.30 -14.48 -0.96
CA ALA A 132 -1.22 -13.70 -1.78
C ALA A 132 -0.68 -12.29 -2.04
N VAL A 133 -1.03 -11.70 -3.19
CA VAL A 133 -0.97 -10.26 -3.40
C VAL A 133 -2.12 -9.62 -2.63
N PHE A 134 -1.84 -8.60 -1.82
CA PHE A 134 -2.88 -7.89 -1.08
C PHE A 134 -3.58 -6.87 -1.98
N SER A 135 -4.32 -7.38 -2.94
CA SER A 135 -5.01 -6.68 -4.02
C SER A 135 -6.23 -7.46 -4.48
N ASP A 136 -7.05 -6.83 -5.30
CA ASP A 136 -8.19 -7.44 -6.01
C ASP A 136 -7.78 -8.17 -7.30
N LYS A 137 -6.51 -8.01 -7.73
CA LYS A 137 -5.94 -8.64 -8.93
C LYS A 137 -4.56 -9.23 -8.67
N ARG A 138 -4.17 -10.22 -9.50
CA ARG A 138 -2.80 -10.75 -9.50
C ARG A 138 -1.82 -9.77 -10.12
N MET A 139 -0.54 -9.91 -9.81
CA MET A 139 0.54 -9.17 -10.47
C MET A 139 0.96 -9.87 -11.76
N ASP A 140 1.18 -9.10 -12.83
CA ASP A 140 1.67 -9.65 -14.11
C ASP A 140 3.05 -10.29 -13.99
N ALA A 141 3.92 -9.71 -13.16
CA ALA A 141 5.28 -10.21 -12.93
C ALA A 141 5.31 -11.53 -12.14
N TYR A 142 4.28 -11.82 -11.34
CA TYR A 142 4.17 -13.03 -10.51
C TYR A 142 2.76 -13.64 -10.62
N PRO A 143 2.36 -14.14 -11.80
CA PRO A 143 0.98 -14.61 -12.04
C PRO A 143 0.57 -15.83 -11.21
N ASP A 144 1.54 -16.55 -10.65
CA ASP A 144 1.30 -17.70 -9.79
C ASP A 144 0.92 -17.33 -8.35
N ILE A 145 1.18 -16.07 -7.94
CA ILE A 145 0.75 -15.59 -6.62
C ILE A 145 -0.72 -15.14 -6.72
N PRO A 146 -1.65 -15.78 -5.99
CA PRO A 146 -3.06 -15.44 -6.08
C PRO A 146 -3.34 -14.04 -5.52
N ALA A 147 -4.39 -13.37 -6.01
CA ALA A 147 -4.92 -12.17 -5.37
C ALA A 147 -5.62 -12.54 -4.05
N PHE A 148 -5.57 -11.65 -3.07
CA PHE A 148 -6.21 -11.87 -1.76
C PHE A 148 -7.73 -12.10 -1.90
N THR A 149 -8.38 -11.38 -2.82
CA THR A 149 -9.82 -11.51 -3.10
C THR A 149 -10.22 -12.84 -3.70
N GLU A 150 -9.31 -13.62 -4.27
CA GLU A 150 -9.61 -14.99 -4.72
C GLU A 150 -9.94 -15.92 -3.55
N THR A 151 -9.40 -15.63 -2.35
CA THR A 151 -9.70 -16.38 -1.11
C THR A 151 -10.74 -15.64 -0.26
N VAL A 152 -10.74 -14.31 -0.24
CA VAL A 152 -11.59 -13.45 0.58
C VAL A 152 -12.26 -12.38 -0.31
N PRO A 153 -13.31 -12.74 -1.07
CA PRO A 153 -13.96 -11.79 -2.00
C PRO A 153 -14.51 -10.52 -1.33
N GLU A 154 -14.95 -10.61 -0.08
CA GLU A 154 -15.46 -9.47 0.70
C GLU A 154 -14.40 -8.41 1.02
N ALA A 155 -13.13 -8.71 0.78
CA ALA A 155 -12.02 -7.76 0.92
C ALA A 155 -11.96 -6.73 -0.21
N GLU A 156 -12.65 -6.94 -1.34
CA GLU A 156 -12.60 -6.09 -2.53
C GLU A 156 -12.82 -4.61 -2.21
N LYS A 157 -13.77 -4.29 -1.33
CA LYS A 157 -14.06 -2.90 -0.90
C LYS A 157 -12.88 -2.15 -0.26
N TYR A 158 -11.86 -2.90 0.21
CA TYR A 158 -10.63 -2.34 0.78
C TYR A 158 -9.45 -2.46 -0.18
N LEU A 159 -9.51 -3.34 -1.18
CA LEU A 159 -8.37 -3.76 -2.00
C LEU A 159 -8.45 -3.27 -3.45
N ASN A 160 -9.52 -2.58 -3.82
CA ASN A 160 -9.68 -1.95 -5.14
C ASN A 160 -8.88 -0.64 -5.29
N ILE A 161 -7.91 -0.40 -4.41
CA ILE A 161 -7.01 0.75 -4.41
C ILE A 161 -5.57 0.28 -4.26
N PRO A 162 -4.59 0.90 -4.92
CA PRO A 162 -3.17 0.66 -4.66
C PRO A 162 -2.82 1.04 -3.22
N TYR A 163 -2.18 0.13 -2.48
CA TYR A 163 -1.77 0.38 -1.09
C TYR A 163 -0.49 1.20 -0.98
N THR A 164 0.33 1.22 -2.02
CA THR A 164 1.50 2.09 -2.11
C THR A 164 1.51 2.70 -3.50
N LEU A 165 1.25 3.99 -3.58
CA LEU A 165 1.31 4.78 -4.79
C LEU A 165 2.38 5.85 -4.62
N LEU A 166 3.40 5.81 -5.45
CA LEU A 166 4.43 6.85 -5.50
C LEU A 166 4.04 7.93 -6.49
N SER A 167 4.21 9.19 -6.12
CA SER A 167 3.86 10.34 -6.96
C SER A 167 4.91 11.43 -6.87
N PHE A 168 5.03 12.21 -7.94
CA PHE A 168 5.67 13.52 -7.92
C PHE A 168 4.63 14.58 -7.59
N VAL A 169 4.96 15.44 -6.63
CA VAL A 169 4.11 16.58 -6.26
C VAL A 169 4.94 17.84 -6.11
N VAL A 170 4.30 18.99 -6.30
CA VAL A 170 4.86 20.33 -6.01
C VAL A 170 3.87 21.10 -5.13
N ASN A 171 4.34 22.12 -4.44
CA ASN A 171 3.46 23.01 -3.68
C ASN A 171 2.47 23.71 -4.62
N ASN A 172 1.24 23.95 -4.14
CA ASN A 172 0.17 24.60 -4.92
C ASN A 172 0.53 26.02 -5.40
N ASP A 173 1.47 26.70 -4.71
CA ASP A 173 1.98 28.01 -5.13
C ASP A 173 2.94 27.94 -6.34
N THR A 174 3.23 26.75 -6.87
CA THR A 174 4.09 26.58 -8.03
C THR A 174 3.39 27.13 -9.29
N PRO A 175 4.02 28.06 -10.05
CA PRO A 175 3.42 28.61 -11.25
C PRO A 175 3.00 27.53 -12.24
N GLN A 176 1.84 27.72 -12.89
CA GLN A 176 1.29 26.75 -13.82
C GLN A 176 2.25 26.39 -14.96
N GLU A 177 3.02 27.37 -15.45
CA GLU A 177 4.03 27.14 -16.48
C GLU A 177 5.12 26.16 -16.07
N VAL A 178 5.46 26.09 -14.76
CA VAL A 178 6.42 25.11 -14.20
C VAL A 178 5.75 23.74 -14.08
N VAL A 179 4.50 23.70 -13.62
CA VAL A 179 3.69 22.47 -13.54
C VAL A 179 3.58 21.82 -14.93
N ASP A 180 3.26 22.62 -15.96
CA ASP A 180 3.11 22.13 -17.34
C ASP A 180 4.42 21.53 -17.88
N VAL A 181 5.55 22.18 -17.60
CA VAL A 181 6.88 21.65 -17.98
C VAL A 181 7.19 20.34 -17.29
N LEU A 182 6.87 20.23 -15.98
CA LEU A 182 7.09 19.01 -15.21
C LEU A 182 6.18 17.85 -15.69
N LYS A 183 4.89 18.12 -15.95
CA LYS A 183 3.97 17.12 -16.52
C LYS A 183 4.46 16.62 -17.88
N ALA A 184 4.81 17.54 -18.78
CA ALA A 184 5.36 17.17 -20.10
C ALA A 184 6.69 16.42 -20.03
N ALA A 185 7.52 16.68 -19.01
CA ALA A 185 8.74 15.91 -18.78
C ALA A 185 8.44 14.49 -18.27
N SER A 186 7.46 14.33 -17.37
CA SER A 186 7.02 13.01 -16.88
C SER A 186 6.49 12.13 -18.01
N GLU A 187 5.67 12.68 -18.92
CA GLU A 187 5.19 11.94 -20.10
C GLU A 187 6.34 11.38 -20.96
N LYS A 188 7.42 12.17 -21.13
CA LYS A 188 8.60 11.70 -21.88
C LYS A 188 9.34 10.58 -21.16
N VAL A 189 9.42 10.65 -19.83
CA VAL A 189 10.02 9.58 -19.00
C VAL A 189 9.20 8.30 -19.16
N PHE A 190 7.86 8.38 -19.08
CA PHE A 190 7.00 7.19 -19.21
C PHE A 190 7.04 6.56 -20.60
N ALA A 191 7.35 7.34 -21.64
CA ALA A 191 7.56 6.84 -22.99
C ALA A 191 8.98 6.25 -23.22
N ASP A 192 9.89 6.39 -22.26
CA ASP A 192 11.27 5.91 -22.39
C ASP A 192 11.33 4.39 -22.14
N PRO A 193 11.96 3.60 -23.02
CA PRO A 193 12.16 2.17 -22.80
C PRO A 193 12.90 1.80 -21.50
N GLU A 194 13.80 2.66 -21.02
CA GLU A 194 14.52 2.44 -19.76
C GLU A 194 13.55 2.50 -18.57
N TRP A 195 12.54 3.39 -18.61
CA TRP A 195 11.50 3.45 -17.59
C TRP A 195 10.64 2.18 -17.59
N THR A 196 10.22 1.73 -18.76
CA THR A 196 9.45 0.48 -18.90
C THR A 196 10.21 -0.71 -18.33
N GLU A 197 11.50 -0.81 -18.61
CA GLU A 197 12.35 -1.88 -18.08
C GLU A 197 12.53 -1.76 -16.56
N PHE A 198 12.71 -0.55 -16.02
CA PHE A 198 12.77 -0.30 -14.58
C PHE A 198 11.49 -0.76 -13.88
N VAL A 199 10.31 -0.37 -14.38
CA VAL A 199 9.01 -0.78 -13.82
C VAL A 199 8.88 -2.30 -13.80
N LYS A 200 9.24 -2.96 -14.90
CA LYS A 200 9.21 -4.41 -15.02
C LYS A 200 10.18 -5.11 -14.05
N GLN A 201 11.42 -4.64 -13.95
CA GLN A 201 12.45 -5.23 -13.07
C GLN A 201 12.08 -5.13 -11.60
N ASN A 202 11.32 -4.09 -11.20
CA ASN A 202 10.84 -3.91 -9.84
C ASN A 202 9.46 -4.53 -9.59
N ALA A 203 8.87 -5.20 -10.58
CA ALA A 203 7.51 -5.75 -10.53
C ALA A 203 6.46 -4.70 -10.10
N ALA A 204 6.71 -3.42 -10.40
CA ALA A 204 5.85 -2.31 -10.05
C ALA A 204 4.67 -2.18 -11.03
N ASP A 205 3.55 -1.64 -10.55
CA ASP A 205 2.39 -1.36 -11.40
C ASP A 205 2.56 0.00 -12.11
N PRO A 206 2.43 0.06 -13.46
CA PRO A 206 2.56 1.28 -14.24
C PRO A 206 1.29 2.15 -14.15
N VAL A 207 0.97 2.68 -12.97
CA VAL A 207 -0.28 3.40 -12.69
C VAL A 207 -0.44 4.74 -13.45
N TYR A 208 0.65 5.29 -13.99
CA TYR A 208 0.60 6.52 -14.80
C TYR A 208 -0.26 6.39 -16.07
N ASP A 209 -0.50 5.18 -16.54
CA ASP A 209 -1.42 4.92 -17.67
C ASP A 209 -2.90 4.95 -17.24
N GLU A 210 -3.18 4.67 -15.98
CA GLU A 210 -4.53 4.67 -15.41
C GLU A 210 -4.94 6.08 -14.95
N TYR A 211 -4.02 6.81 -14.30
CA TYR A 211 -4.27 8.14 -13.74
C TYR A 211 -3.62 9.24 -14.60
N LYS A 212 -4.22 9.57 -15.75
CA LYS A 212 -3.66 10.50 -16.76
C LYS A 212 -4.07 11.95 -16.58
N ASP A 213 -5.18 12.22 -15.94
CA ASP A 213 -5.72 13.56 -15.77
C ASP A 213 -5.99 13.90 -14.30
N ASP A 214 -6.12 15.19 -14.02
CA ASP A 214 -6.30 15.69 -12.66
C ASP A 214 -7.58 15.15 -12.01
N ALA A 215 -8.61 14.84 -12.77
CA ALA A 215 -9.87 14.31 -12.23
C ALA A 215 -9.71 12.84 -11.78
N SER A 216 -9.04 12.00 -12.56
CA SER A 216 -8.74 10.61 -12.20
C SER A 216 -7.78 10.53 -11.00
N ILE A 217 -6.78 11.41 -10.96
CA ILE A 217 -5.84 11.54 -9.82
C ILE A 217 -6.60 11.96 -8.56
N GLN A 218 -7.45 12.98 -8.65
CA GLN A 218 -8.24 13.45 -7.49
C GLN A 218 -9.19 12.36 -7.00
N ALA A 219 -9.89 11.68 -7.91
CA ALA A 219 -10.80 10.58 -7.57
C ALA A 219 -10.06 9.43 -6.85
N PHE A 220 -8.84 9.10 -7.29
CA PHE A 220 -8.00 8.13 -6.59
C PHE A 220 -7.74 8.55 -5.14
N TYR A 221 -7.22 9.77 -4.92
CA TYR A 221 -6.88 10.21 -3.56
C TYR A 221 -8.10 10.37 -2.66
N ASP A 222 -9.24 10.79 -3.19
CA ASP A 222 -10.47 10.89 -2.43
C ASP A 222 -10.98 9.51 -2.01
N ASN A 223 -10.95 8.54 -2.92
CA ASN A 223 -11.29 7.15 -2.60
C ASN A 223 -10.31 6.56 -1.59
N TRP A 224 -9.02 6.75 -1.80
CA TRP A 224 -7.98 6.26 -0.89
C TRP A 224 -8.14 6.84 0.53
N LYS A 225 -8.34 8.16 0.66
CA LYS A 225 -8.61 8.82 1.95
C LYS A 225 -9.87 8.27 2.61
N SER A 226 -10.94 8.09 1.82
CA SER A 226 -12.20 7.53 2.29
C SER A 226 -12.03 6.13 2.90
N VAL A 227 -11.25 5.27 2.26
CA VAL A 227 -10.96 3.91 2.78
C VAL A 227 -10.06 3.97 4.02
N ILE A 228 -8.90 4.58 3.87
CA ILE A 228 -7.79 4.42 4.83
C ILE A 228 -7.98 5.30 6.07
N CYS A 229 -8.40 6.56 5.93
CA CYS A 229 -8.57 7.43 7.09
C CYS A 229 -9.68 6.92 8.02
N TRP A 230 -10.78 6.43 7.45
CA TRP A 230 -11.84 5.84 8.25
C TRP A 230 -11.44 4.51 8.87
N LEU A 231 -10.74 3.66 8.13
CA LEU A 231 -10.21 2.41 8.68
C LEU A 231 -9.30 2.66 9.89
N GLN A 232 -8.42 3.66 9.80
CA GLN A 232 -7.53 4.05 10.90
C GLN A 232 -8.31 4.65 12.09
N TYR A 233 -9.29 5.51 11.82
CA TYR A 233 -10.08 6.15 12.86
C TYR A 233 -10.95 5.15 13.61
N ASP A 234 -11.69 4.30 12.91
CA ASP A 234 -12.56 3.29 13.50
C ASP A 234 -11.79 2.26 14.35
N ASN A 235 -10.50 2.06 14.04
CA ASN A 235 -9.61 1.19 14.81
C ASN A 235 -8.77 1.93 15.87
N GLY A 236 -9.03 3.22 16.11
CA GLY A 236 -8.36 4.01 17.15
C GLY A 236 -6.89 4.32 16.85
N VAL A 237 -6.48 4.27 15.59
CA VAL A 237 -5.13 4.58 15.11
C VAL A 237 -5.01 6.06 14.77
N ALA A 238 -6.01 6.64 14.10
CA ALA A 238 -6.07 8.07 13.82
C ALA A 238 -6.65 8.82 15.04
N GLU A 239 -6.03 9.96 15.38
CA GLU A 239 -6.43 10.78 16.54
C GLU A 239 -7.63 11.68 16.25
N LYS A 240 -7.75 12.17 14.98
CA LYS A 240 -8.79 13.11 14.56
C LYS A 240 -9.78 12.43 13.63
N SER A 241 -11.06 12.82 13.75
CA SER A 241 -12.10 12.29 12.86
C SER A 241 -11.86 12.73 11.40
N PRO A 242 -11.98 11.82 10.42
CA PRO A 242 -11.92 12.19 9.01
C PRO A 242 -12.98 13.24 8.60
N GLU A 243 -14.12 13.28 9.27
CA GLU A 243 -15.17 14.30 9.06
C GLU A 243 -14.66 15.72 9.27
N GLU A 244 -13.75 15.94 10.22
CA GLU A 244 -13.15 17.26 10.48
C GLU A 244 -12.43 17.84 9.26
N PHE A 245 -12.03 16.95 8.34
CA PHE A 245 -11.32 17.28 7.10
C PHE A 245 -12.17 17.06 5.85
N GLY A 246 -13.50 16.87 6.00
CA GLY A 246 -14.41 16.65 4.88
C GLY A 246 -14.25 15.32 4.17
N ILE A 247 -13.56 14.35 4.77
CA ILE A 247 -13.35 13.02 4.20
C ILE A 247 -14.60 12.17 4.47
N LYS A 248 -15.34 11.86 3.42
CA LYS A 248 -16.57 11.05 3.49
C LYS A 248 -16.24 9.56 3.64
N ARG A 249 -17.17 8.79 4.21
CA ARG A 249 -17.09 7.33 4.17
C ARG A 249 -17.38 6.80 2.76
N ILE A 250 -16.86 5.61 2.45
CA ILE A 250 -17.22 4.92 1.21
C ILE A 250 -18.72 4.69 1.19
N GLY A 251 -19.34 5.10 0.08
CA GLY A 251 -20.78 4.89 -0.15
C GLY A 251 -21.69 5.98 0.44
N GLU A 252 -21.12 7.02 1.06
CA GLU A 252 -21.79 8.27 1.45
C GLU A 252 -21.38 9.41 0.50
#